data_14217e953a1025151bb64210f8d350ac
#
_entry.id   14217e953a1025151bb64210f8d350ac
#
_cell.length_a   1.000
_cell.length_b   1.000
_cell.length_c   1.000
_cell.angle_alpha   90.00
_cell.angle_beta   90.00
_cell.angle_gamma   90.00
#
_symmetry.space_group_name_H-M   'P 1'
#
loop_
_entity.id
_entity.type
_entity.pdbx_description
1 polymer ?
#
loop_
_entity_poly.entity_id
_entity_poly.type
_entity_poly.pdbx_seq_one_letter_code
_entity_poly.pdbx_strand_id
1 'polypeptide(L)'
;LISDRLAFLFISGYQAAVRRTFNLDNRAWTVLAISEDRNPDHPRPGLTESNGRVSGFKTWVASSRFAQDIIVSIDTTRLFIGNRNTPGLSLTHKDAPGFLSDMSQGIAEFKDVSISDLQALGEFDLKLFAKREPLYLYFAFCGFLHRVFQQRGGPDITTLLDDLLKIASGDFTDPAHKALFAKTDTTISEIFSELSPDLFAGDYEKDKGLMSLYSTVIQKRAGLG
;
A
#
# COMPACT_ATOMS: atom_id res chain seq x y z
N LEU A 1 -12.60 12.58 5.74
CA LEU A 1 -11.84 12.83 6.96
C LEU A 1 -10.35 12.66 6.63
N ILE A 2 -9.60 13.75 6.57
CA ILE A 2 -8.15 13.69 6.47
C ILE A 2 -7.66 13.46 7.90
N SER A 3 -7.10 12.29 8.13
CA SER A 3 -6.52 11.92 9.42
C SER A 3 -5.15 12.57 9.60
N ASP A 4 -4.82 12.86 10.82
CA ASP A 4 -3.51 13.30 11.27
C ASP A 4 -2.59 12.14 11.70
N ARG A 5 -2.99 10.88 11.44
CA ARG A 5 -2.20 9.69 11.74
C ARG A 5 -1.52 9.16 10.48
N LEU A 6 -0.22 8.88 10.55
CA LEU A 6 0.53 8.33 9.41
C LEU A 6 -0.06 7.02 8.90
N ALA A 7 -0.51 6.14 9.78
CA ALA A 7 -1.16 4.88 9.39
C ALA A 7 -2.42 5.11 8.52
N PHE A 8 -3.19 6.18 8.76
CA PHE A 8 -4.37 6.47 7.96
C PHE A 8 -4.04 7.22 6.67
N LEU A 9 -2.97 8.01 6.64
CA LEU A 9 -2.43 8.55 5.39
C LEU A 9 -1.91 7.42 4.52
N PHE A 10 -1.17 6.46 5.12
CA PHE A 10 -0.75 5.25 4.42
C PHE A 10 -1.94 4.53 3.78
N ILE A 11 -2.96 4.18 4.56
CA ILE A 11 -4.07 3.39 4.01
C ILE A 11 -4.85 4.14 2.94
N SER A 12 -4.92 5.48 3.01
CA SER A 12 -5.55 6.31 1.98
C SER A 12 -4.80 6.22 0.66
N GLY A 13 -3.49 6.41 0.67
CA GLY A 13 -2.62 6.26 -0.50
C GLY A 13 -2.61 4.83 -1.03
N TYR A 14 -2.51 3.85 -0.14
CA TYR A 14 -2.55 2.43 -0.49
C TYR A 14 -3.86 2.05 -1.21
N GLN A 15 -5.02 2.48 -0.71
CA GLN A 15 -6.31 2.24 -1.36
C GLN A 15 -6.38 2.88 -2.75
N ALA A 16 -5.85 4.09 -2.91
CA ALA A 16 -5.78 4.74 -4.22
C ALA A 16 -4.87 3.97 -5.19
N ALA A 17 -3.71 3.50 -4.73
CA ALA A 17 -2.78 2.69 -5.52
C ALA A 17 -3.40 1.35 -5.94
N VAL A 18 -4.07 0.63 -5.03
CA VAL A 18 -4.80 -0.61 -5.32
C VAL A 18 -5.86 -0.37 -6.40
N ARG A 19 -6.76 0.60 -6.18
CA ARG A 19 -7.84 0.91 -7.12
C ARG A 19 -7.32 1.27 -8.50
N ARG A 20 -6.32 2.15 -8.57
CA ARG A 20 -5.74 2.57 -9.84
C ARG A 20 -5.00 1.46 -10.55
N THR A 21 -4.35 0.58 -9.82
CA THR A 21 -3.58 -0.52 -10.43
C THR A 21 -4.49 -1.61 -10.99
N PHE A 22 -5.54 -1.96 -10.26
CA PHE A 22 -6.41 -3.08 -10.64
C PHE A 22 -7.73 -2.62 -11.30
N ASN A 23 -7.84 -1.34 -11.68
CA ASN A 23 -9.01 -0.76 -12.34
C ASN A 23 -10.33 -1.07 -11.59
N LEU A 24 -10.32 -0.87 -10.28
CA LEU A 24 -11.47 -1.20 -9.45
C LEU A 24 -12.48 -0.04 -9.42
N ASP A 25 -13.66 -0.25 -9.98
CA ASP A 25 -14.74 0.73 -10.02
C ASP A 25 -15.66 0.66 -8.80
N ASN A 26 -15.64 -0.47 -8.08
CA ASN A 26 -16.46 -0.66 -6.89
C ASN A 26 -15.97 0.21 -5.72
N ARG A 27 -16.84 0.43 -4.73
CA ARG A 27 -16.51 1.16 -3.49
C ARG A 27 -16.03 0.25 -2.36
N ALA A 28 -15.87 -1.04 -2.63
CA ALA A 28 -15.43 -1.99 -1.63
C ALA A 28 -14.03 -1.64 -1.11
N TRP A 29 -13.80 -1.90 0.16
CA TRP A 29 -12.48 -1.77 0.76
C TRP A 29 -11.63 -2.96 0.34
N THR A 30 -10.84 -2.77 -0.71
CA THR A 30 -10.05 -3.83 -1.33
C THR A 30 -8.61 -3.76 -0.87
N VAL A 31 -8.05 -4.90 -0.49
CA VAL A 31 -6.66 -5.02 -0.05
C VAL A 31 -5.88 -5.97 -0.96
N LEU A 32 -4.60 -5.69 -1.15
CA LEU A 32 -3.66 -6.56 -1.86
C LEU A 32 -2.89 -7.39 -0.84
N ALA A 33 -3.10 -8.69 -0.84
CA ALA A 33 -2.46 -9.64 0.08
C ALA A 33 -1.60 -10.63 -0.73
N ILE A 34 -0.34 -10.27 -0.97
CA ILE A 34 0.62 -11.08 -1.75
C ILE A 34 1.77 -11.61 -0.90
N SER A 35 1.96 -11.08 0.30
CA SER A 35 3.07 -11.49 1.18
C SER A 35 2.85 -12.88 1.74
N GLU A 36 3.90 -13.69 1.69
CA GLU A 36 3.96 -15.02 2.28
C GLU A 36 4.69 -15.02 3.63
N ASP A 37 4.59 -16.12 4.37
CA ASP A 37 5.21 -16.21 5.68
C ASP A 37 6.73 -16.26 5.54
N ARG A 38 7.39 -15.41 6.31
CA ARG A 38 8.85 -15.34 6.38
C ARG A 38 9.40 -15.92 7.68
N ASN A 39 8.57 -16.63 8.43
CA ASN A 39 9.04 -17.34 9.64
C ASN A 39 10.03 -18.44 9.19
N PRO A 40 11.31 -18.38 9.58
CA PRO A 40 12.29 -19.37 9.12
C PRO A 40 12.08 -20.76 9.74
N ASP A 41 11.49 -20.84 10.94
CA ASP A 41 11.37 -22.09 11.68
C ASP A 41 10.12 -22.89 11.28
N HIS A 42 9.00 -22.22 11.15
CA HIS A 42 7.70 -22.83 10.86
C HIS A 42 6.88 -21.96 9.90
N PRO A 43 7.28 -21.83 8.63
CA PRO A 43 6.55 -20.99 7.67
C PRO A 43 5.18 -21.58 7.37
N ARG A 44 4.15 -20.74 7.40
CA ARG A 44 2.85 -21.14 6.86
C ARG A 44 2.95 -21.30 5.35
N PRO A 45 2.32 -22.34 4.78
CA PRO A 45 2.36 -22.54 3.33
C PRO A 45 1.69 -21.37 2.60
N GLY A 46 2.31 -20.91 1.51
CA GLY A 46 1.71 -19.97 0.58
C GLY A 46 0.47 -20.54 -0.10
N LEU A 47 -0.27 -19.72 -0.82
CA LEU A 47 -1.46 -20.17 -1.56
C LEU A 47 -1.06 -21.11 -2.69
N THR A 48 -1.68 -22.28 -2.72
CA THR A 48 -1.57 -23.28 -3.80
C THR A 48 -2.96 -23.67 -4.28
N GLU A 49 -3.05 -24.02 -5.57
CA GLU A 49 -4.26 -24.57 -6.17
C GLU A 49 -4.05 -26.05 -6.50
N SER A 50 -5.01 -26.87 -6.14
CA SER A 50 -5.09 -28.28 -6.53
C SER A 50 -6.54 -28.66 -6.80
N ASN A 51 -6.80 -29.26 -7.97
CA ASN A 51 -8.14 -29.70 -8.39
C ASN A 51 -9.23 -28.63 -8.26
N GLY A 52 -8.92 -27.38 -8.61
CA GLY A 52 -9.85 -26.26 -8.53
C GLY A 52 -10.11 -25.76 -7.08
N ARG A 53 -9.28 -26.17 -6.14
CA ARG A 53 -9.35 -25.75 -4.74
C ARG A 53 -8.08 -25.01 -4.34
N VAL A 54 -8.24 -23.91 -3.61
CA VAL A 54 -7.17 -23.04 -3.14
C VAL A 54 -7.02 -23.18 -1.63
N SER A 55 -5.80 -23.44 -1.18
CA SER A 55 -5.47 -23.55 0.24
C SER A 55 -4.14 -22.86 0.53
N GLY A 56 -3.98 -22.36 1.77
CA GLY A 56 -2.76 -21.71 2.25
C GLY A 56 -3.02 -20.33 2.87
N PHE A 57 -1.96 -19.53 2.96
CA PHE A 57 -1.99 -18.28 3.71
C PHE A 57 -1.37 -17.11 2.93
N LYS A 58 -1.87 -15.90 3.24
CA LYS A 58 -1.18 -14.63 3.00
C LYS A 58 -1.03 -13.91 4.34
N THR A 59 0.16 -13.49 4.66
CA THR A 59 0.54 -13.17 6.05
C THR A 59 0.53 -11.69 6.40
N TRP A 60 0.26 -10.84 5.42
CA TRP A 60 0.09 -9.42 5.65
C TRP A 60 -1.11 -8.88 4.87
N VAL A 61 -2.17 -8.58 5.59
CA VAL A 61 -3.42 -7.99 5.09
C VAL A 61 -3.57 -6.62 5.74
N ALA A 62 -3.28 -5.57 4.99
CA ALA A 62 -3.42 -4.20 5.46
C ALA A 62 -4.90 -3.88 5.74
N SER A 63 -5.17 -3.18 6.85
CA SER A 63 -6.54 -2.76 7.21
C SER A 63 -7.53 -3.94 7.27
N SER A 64 -7.09 -5.08 7.76
CA SER A 64 -7.81 -6.37 7.70
C SER A 64 -9.21 -6.33 8.30
N ARG A 65 -9.48 -5.50 9.32
CA ARG A 65 -10.83 -5.36 9.92
C ARG A 65 -11.85 -4.79 8.95
N PHE A 66 -11.39 -3.94 8.02
CA PHE A 66 -12.24 -3.24 7.06
C PHE A 66 -12.23 -3.88 5.67
N ALA A 67 -11.30 -4.80 5.40
CA ALA A 67 -11.20 -5.48 4.11
C ALA A 67 -12.52 -6.18 3.77
N GLN A 68 -13.08 -5.82 2.63
CA GLN A 68 -14.26 -6.44 2.03
C GLN A 68 -13.86 -7.39 0.93
N ASP A 69 -12.93 -6.94 0.09
CA ASP A 69 -12.36 -7.73 -0.98
C ASP A 69 -10.84 -7.85 -0.80
N ILE A 70 -10.30 -9.00 -1.18
CA ILE A 70 -8.90 -9.33 -1.01
C ILE A 70 -8.35 -9.79 -2.36
N ILE A 71 -7.39 -9.06 -2.88
CA ILE A 71 -6.62 -9.48 -4.05
C ILE A 71 -5.47 -10.35 -3.57
N VAL A 72 -5.36 -11.55 -4.11
CA VAL A 72 -4.30 -12.51 -3.78
C VAL A 72 -3.61 -13.01 -5.05
N SER A 73 -2.33 -13.34 -4.94
CA SER A 73 -1.64 -14.14 -5.94
C SER A 73 -1.69 -15.62 -5.55
N ILE A 74 -2.15 -16.44 -6.47
CA ILE A 74 -1.96 -17.88 -6.45
C ILE A 74 -0.82 -18.14 -7.42
N ASP A 75 0.31 -18.69 -6.93
CA ASP A 75 1.58 -18.66 -7.66
C ASP A 75 2.08 -17.19 -7.89
N THR A 76 3.01 -16.98 -8.81
CA THR A 76 3.61 -15.66 -9.06
C THR A 76 2.90 -14.85 -10.14
N THR A 77 1.93 -15.43 -10.84
CA THR A 77 1.39 -14.87 -12.10
C THR A 77 -0.11 -14.64 -12.09
N ARG A 78 -0.88 -15.45 -11.38
CA ARG A 78 -2.34 -15.39 -11.38
C ARG A 78 -2.87 -14.60 -10.21
N LEU A 79 -3.65 -13.56 -10.50
CA LEU A 79 -4.30 -12.74 -9.49
C LEU A 79 -5.80 -13.00 -9.45
N PHE A 80 -6.30 -13.12 -8.24
CA PHE A 80 -7.72 -13.32 -7.98
C PHE A 80 -8.20 -12.34 -6.92
N ILE A 81 -9.48 -11.98 -7.01
CA ILE A 81 -10.16 -11.24 -5.98
C ILE A 81 -11.17 -12.16 -5.29
N GLY A 82 -11.08 -12.26 -3.97
CA GLY A 82 -12.03 -12.96 -3.12
C GLY A 82 -12.76 -11.98 -2.21
N ASN A 83 -14.06 -12.17 -2.02
CA ASN A 83 -14.81 -11.44 -1.01
C ASN A 83 -14.57 -12.06 0.36
N ARG A 84 -14.54 -11.26 1.42
CA ARG A 84 -14.33 -11.75 2.80
C ARG A 84 -15.34 -12.82 3.25
N ASN A 85 -16.50 -12.89 2.60
CA ASN A 85 -17.54 -13.87 2.89
C ASN A 85 -17.45 -15.11 2.00
N THR A 86 -16.42 -15.22 1.14
CA THR A 86 -16.19 -16.41 0.33
C THR A 86 -16.03 -17.64 1.23
N PRO A 87 -16.77 -18.73 0.99
CA PRO A 87 -16.66 -19.94 1.80
C PRO A 87 -15.23 -20.48 1.84
N GLY A 88 -14.73 -20.75 3.05
CA GLY A 88 -13.35 -21.20 3.25
C GLY A 88 -12.30 -20.09 3.37
N LEU A 89 -12.64 -18.82 3.10
CA LEU A 89 -11.78 -17.67 3.34
C LEU A 89 -12.01 -17.12 4.74
N SER A 90 -10.95 -16.94 5.50
CA SER A 90 -11.01 -16.31 6.82
C SER A 90 -9.92 -15.24 6.98
N LEU A 91 -10.24 -14.21 7.75
CA LEU A 91 -9.31 -13.15 8.12
C LEU A 91 -9.09 -13.16 9.63
N THR A 92 -7.87 -13.39 10.03
CA THR A 92 -7.44 -13.25 11.43
C THR A 92 -6.75 -11.89 11.59
N HIS A 93 -7.21 -11.09 12.53
CA HIS A 93 -6.59 -9.80 12.85
C HIS A 93 -5.43 -10.02 13.81
N LYS A 94 -4.34 -9.30 13.56
CA LYS A 94 -3.22 -9.22 14.49
C LYS A 94 -3.31 -7.88 15.21
N ASP A 95 -3.16 -7.89 16.51
CA ASP A 95 -2.78 -6.70 17.24
C ASP A 95 -1.32 -6.43 16.88
N ALA A 96 -1.08 -5.33 16.16
CA ALA A 96 0.25 -4.99 15.69
C ALA A 96 0.88 -3.98 16.67
N PRO A 97 1.72 -4.41 17.62
CA PRO A 97 2.36 -3.51 18.58
C PRO A 97 3.48 -2.67 17.95
N GLY A 98 3.74 -2.85 16.66
CA GLY A 98 4.83 -2.21 15.94
C GLY A 98 4.35 -1.17 14.92
N PHE A 99 4.99 -1.19 13.78
CA PHE A 99 4.78 -0.32 12.63
C PHE A 99 3.32 -0.31 12.14
N LEU A 100 2.77 0.90 11.89
CA LEU A 100 1.38 1.14 11.48
C LEU A 100 0.34 0.54 12.44
N SER A 101 0.58 0.65 13.76
CA SER A 101 -0.25 0.03 14.78
C SER A 101 -1.68 0.59 14.85
N ASP A 102 -1.90 1.83 14.40
CA ASP A 102 -3.23 2.43 14.27
C ASP A 102 -4.09 1.76 13.17
N MET A 103 -3.46 1.03 12.26
CA MET A 103 -4.10 0.27 11.20
C MET A 103 -4.16 -1.21 11.57
N SER A 104 -5.33 -1.83 11.47
CA SER A 104 -5.43 -3.28 11.66
C SER A 104 -4.61 -4.02 10.61
N GLN A 105 -3.86 -5.01 11.04
CA GLN A 105 -3.12 -5.93 10.18
C GLN A 105 -3.64 -7.35 10.38
N GLY A 106 -3.47 -8.22 9.41
CA GLY A 106 -4.03 -9.56 9.52
C GLY A 106 -3.38 -10.59 8.64
N ILE A 107 -3.93 -11.79 8.73
CA ILE A 107 -3.60 -12.95 7.91
C ILE A 107 -4.87 -13.38 7.20
N ALA A 108 -4.76 -13.69 5.92
CA ALA A 108 -5.80 -14.38 5.18
C ALA A 108 -5.46 -15.88 5.12
N GLU A 109 -6.40 -16.71 5.53
CA GLU A 109 -6.34 -18.16 5.38
C GLU A 109 -7.37 -18.61 4.36
N PHE A 110 -6.94 -19.40 3.41
CA PHE A 110 -7.77 -20.09 2.43
C PHE A 110 -7.77 -21.56 2.78
N LYS A 111 -8.95 -22.09 3.08
CA LYS A 111 -9.14 -23.49 3.43
C LYS A 111 -10.11 -24.12 2.44
N ASP A 112 -9.57 -24.81 1.46
CA ASP A 112 -10.34 -25.50 0.43
C ASP A 112 -11.35 -24.59 -0.31
N VAL A 113 -10.92 -23.34 -0.60
CA VAL A 113 -11.75 -22.34 -1.33
C VAL A 113 -11.89 -22.78 -2.78
N SER A 114 -13.11 -22.82 -3.30
CA SER A 114 -13.30 -23.08 -4.75
C SER A 114 -12.73 -21.94 -5.58
N ILE A 115 -11.91 -22.25 -6.58
CA ILE A 115 -11.36 -21.22 -7.46
C ILE A 115 -12.46 -20.52 -8.25
N SER A 116 -13.60 -21.19 -8.49
CA SER A 116 -14.78 -20.59 -9.13
C SER A 116 -15.49 -19.54 -8.27
N ASP A 117 -15.24 -19.53 -6.96
CA ASP A 117 -15.76 -18.53 -6.02
C ASP A 117 -14.86 -17.28 -5.96
N LEU A 118 -13.73 -17.30 -6.67
CA LEU A 118 -12.80 -16.20 -6.81
C LEU A 118 -12.92 -15.59 -8.21
N GLN A 119 -12.93 -14.29 -8.28
CA GLN A 119 -12.91 -13.56 -9.55
C GLN A 119 -11.47 -13.45 -10.05
N ALA A 120 -11.16 -14.02 -11.21
CA ALA A 120 -9.87 -13.80 -11.87
C ALA A 120 -9.73 -12.33 -12.31
N LEU A 121 -8.60 -11.72 -11.98
CA LEU A 121 -8.33 -10.32 -12.35
C LEU A 121 -7.61 -10.19 -13.70
N GLY A 122 -7.27 -11.31 -14.36
CA GLY A 122 -6.48 -11.28 -15.60
C GLY A 122 -4.99 -11.02 -15.33
N GLU A 123 -4.30 -10.55 -16.36
CA GLU A 123 -2.87 -10.23 -16.26
C GLU A 123 -2.69 -8.80 -15.76
N PHE A 124 -2.13 -8.68 -14.56
CA PHE A 124 -1.74 -7.40 -13.98
C PHE A 124 -0.26 -7.40 -13.58
N ASP A 125 0.41 -6.29 -13.85
CA ASP A 125 1.79 -6.11 -13.44
C ASP A 125 1.87 -5.65 -11.97
N LEU A 126 2.17 -6.56 -11.06
CA LEU A 126 2.43 -6.24 -9.65
C LEU A 126 3.59 -5.25 -9.46
N LYS A 127 4.54 -5.20 -10.43
CA LYS A 127 5.61 -4.20 -10.41
C LYS A 127 5.04 -2.79 -10.60
N LEU A 128 3.91 -2.66 -11.31
CA LEU A 128 3.23 -1.39 -11.47
C LEU A 128 2.60 -0.92 -10.15
N PHE A 129 1.99 -1.84 -9.39
CA PHE A 129 1.53 -1.53 -8.04
C PHE A 129 2.68 -1.01 -7.18
N ALA A 130 3.80 -1.73 -7.14
CA ALA A 130 4.97 -1.33 -6.36
C ALA A 130 5.54 0.06 -6.75
N LYS A 131 5.34 0.51 -7.99
CA LYS A 131 5.72 1.87 -8.43
C LYS A 131 4.66 2.92 -8.02
N ARG A 132 3.39 2.55 -8.07
CA ARG A 132 2.26 3.44 -7.75
C ARG A 132 2.07 3.64 -6.26
N GLU A 133 2.31 2.62 -5.45
CA GLU A 133 2.10 2.67 -4.00
C GLU A 133 2.84 3.87 -3.36
N PRO A 134 4.17 4.06 -3.50
CA PRO A 134 4.85 5.21 -2.93
C PRO A 134 4.34 6.55 -3.49
N LEU A 135 3.99 6.63 -4.76
CA LEU A 135 3.43 7.83 -5.36
C LEU A 135 2.11 8.25 -4.72
N TYR A 136 1.18 7.31 -4.57
CA TYR A 136 -0.12 7.61 -3.97
C TYR A 136 -0.04 7.87 -2.47
N LEU A 137 0.94 7.29 -1.79
CA LEU A 137 1.26 7.64 -0.40
C LEU A 137 1.73 9.09 -0.30
N TYR A 138 2.58 9.53 -1.21
CA TYR A 138 3.03 10.93 -1.27
C TYR A 138 1.89 11.88 -1.58
N PHE A 139 0.93 11.51 -2.44
CA PHE A 139 -0.29 12.30 -2.62
C PHE A 139 -1.09 12.44 -1.33
N ALA A 140 -1.30 11.36 -0.59
CA ALA A 140 -2.03 11.41 0.67
C ALA A 140 -1.31 12.29 1.71
N PHE A 141 0.01 12.13 1.80
CA PHE A 141 0.86 12.88 2.71
C PHE A 141 0.94 14.37 2.34
N CYS A 142 1.24 14.70 1.07
CA CYS A 142 1.30 16.09 0.61
C CYS A 142 -0.06 16.78 0.65
N GLY A 143 -1.15 16.06 0.40
CA GLY A 143 -2.51 16.60 0.56
C GLY A 143 -2.83 16.95 2.02
N PHE A 144 -2.38 16.14 2.98
CA PHE A 144 -2.46 16.47 4.40
C PHE A 144 -1.63 17.72 4.73
N LEU A 145 -0.36 17.75 4.31
CA LEU A 145 0.52 18.89 4.56
C LEU A 145 0.01 20.19 3.94
N HIS A 146 -0.46 20.14 2.71
CA HIS A 146 -1.03 21.31 2.03
C HIS A 146 -2.14 21.94 2.87
N ARG A 147 -3.06 21.12 3.37
CA ARG A 147 -4.12 21.59 4.26
C ARG A 147 -3.57 22.18 5.57
N VAL A 148 -2.61 21.51 6.20
CA VAL A 148 -2.01 21.97 7.46
C VAL A 148 -1.31 23.30 7.26
N PHE A 149 -0.52 23.44 6.21
CA PHE A 149 0.22 24.67 5.90
C PHE A 149 -0.70 25.84 5.55
N GLN A 150 -1.80 25.58 4.84
CA GLN A 150 -2.83 26.60 4.60
C GLN A 150 -3.47 27.10 5.90
N GLN A 151 -3.65 26.25 6.90
CA GLN A 151 -4.32 26.61 8.17
C GLN A 151 -3.38 27.23 9.20
N ARG A 152 -2.12 26.79 9.23
CA ARG A 152 -1.18 27.16 10.31
C ARG A 152 -0.03 28.05 9.84
N GLY A 153 0.05 28.34 8.56
CA GLY A 153 1.22 28.91 7.91
C GLY A 153 2.30 27.84 7.69
N GLY A 154 2.93 27.88 6.53
CA GLY A 154 3.98 26.93 6.13
C GLY A 154 4.38 27.14 4.68
N PRO A 155 5.32 26.36 4.16
CA PRO A 155 5.75 26.48 2.77
C PRO A 155 4.61 26.16 1.79
N ASP A 156 4.62 26.85 0.66
CA ASP A 156 3.76 26.48 -0.46
C ASP A 156 4.31 25.22 -1.14
N ILE A 157 3.53 24.18 -1.13
CA ILE A 157 3.87 22.88 -1.75
C ILE A 157 3.07 22.58 -3.02
N THR A 158 2.45 23.59 -3.63
CA THR A 158 1.65 23.42 -4.85
C THR A 158 2.49 22.84 -6.00
N THR A 159 3.72 23.34 -6.20
CA THR A 159 4.65 22.79 -7.20
C THR A 159 4.96 21.31 -6.95
N LEU A 160 5.06 20.90 -5.70
CA LEU A 160 5.29 19.50 -5.34
C LEU A 160 4.11 18.61 -5.71
N LEU A 161 2.88 19.08 -5.47
CA LEU A 161 1.66 18.39 -5.90
C LEU A 161 1.56 18.29 -7.42
N ASP A 162 1.94 19.33 -8.14
CA ASP A 162 1.99 19.34 -9.62
C ASP A 162 3.02 18.33 -10.15
N ASP A 163 4.17 18.20 -9.50
CA ASP A 163 5.19 17.22 -9.88
C ASP A 163 4.69 15.79 -9.61
N LEU A 164 4.02 15.55 -8.50
CA LEU A 164 3.37 14.25 -8.26
C LEU A 164 2.30 13.94 -9.32
N LEU A 165 1.53 14.92 -9.78
CA LEU A 165 0.55 14.75 -10.88
C LEU A 165 1.23 14.40 -12.21
N LYS A 166 2.35 15.04 -12.54
CA LYS A 166 3.16 14.70 -13.72
C LYS A 166 3.67 13.27 -13.63
N ILE A 167 4.19 12.86 -12.46
CA ILE A 167 4.66 11.49 -12.21
C ILE A 167 3.51 10.48 -12.35
N ALA A 168 2.32 10.80 -11.85
CA ALA A 168 1.15 9.92 -11.93
C ALA A 168 0.65 9.67 -13.36
N SER A 169 0.81 10.67 -14.23
CA SER A 169 0.36 10.61 -15.63
C SER A 169 1.41 10.09 -16.61
N GLY A 170 2.64 9.90 -16.15
CA GLY A 170 3.74 9.52 -17.03
C GLY A 170 4.11 8.05 -17.04
N ASP A 171 5.17 7.75 -17.78
CA ASP A 171 5.71 6.40 -17.88
C ASP A 171 6.78 6.14 -16.80
N PHE A 172 6.51 5.21 -15.91
CA PHE A 172 7.45 4.79 -14.86
C PHE A 172 8.70 4.07 -15.39
N THR A 173 8.79 3.78 -16.69
CA THR A 173 10.00 3.23 -17.32
C THR A 173 10.93 4.31 -17.83
N ASP A 174 10.41 5.52 -18.11
CA ASP A 174 11.16 6.66 -18.61
C ASP A 174 12.19 7.14 -17.55
N PRO A 175 13.48 7.26 -17.92
CA PRO A 175 14.53 7.78 -17.04
C PRO A 175 14.25 9.19 -16.52
N ALA A 176 13.71 10.09 -17.35
CA ALA A 176 13.36 11.44 -16.92
C ALA A 176 12.26 11.45 -15.86
N HIS A 177 11.30 10.54 -15.98
CA HIS A 177 10.23 10.35 -15.00
C HIS A 177 10.75 9.82 -13.66
N LYS A 178 11.67 8.86 -13.71
CA LYS A 178 12.33 8.34 -12.51
C LYS A 178 13.15 9.42 -11.81
N ALA A 179 13.89 10.23 -12.57
CA ALA A 179 14.66 11.35 -12.04
C ALA A 179 13.77 12.42 -11.39
N LEU A 180 12.63 12.75 -12.02
CA LEU A 180 11.64 13.65 -11.44
C LEU A 180 11.10 13.08 -10.13
N PHE A 181 10.77 11.79 -10.08
CA PHE A 181 10.25 11.17 -8.88
C PHE A 181 11.29 11.16 -7.75
N ALA A 182 12.55 10.86 -8.05
CA ALA A 182 13.62 10.91 -7.06
C ALA A 182 13.87 12.33 -6.52
N LYS A 183 13.83 13.35 -7.38
CA LYS A 183 13.92 14.75 -6.96
C LYS A 183 12.74 15.15 -6.05
N THR A 184 11.54 14.77 -6.42
CA THR A 184 10.32 15.02 -5.65
C THR A 184 10.39 14.32 -4.28
N ASP A 185 10.88 13.08 -4.25
CA ASP A 185 11.12 12.31 -3.03
C ASP A 185 12.12 13.01 -2.09
N THR A 186 13.23 13.53 -2.62
CA THR A 186 14.20 14.30 -1.81
C THR A 186 13.53 15.50 -1.15
N THR A 187 12.77 16.28 -1.91
CA THR A 187 12.06 17.46 -1.37
C THR A 187 11.03 17.05 -0.29
N ILE A 188 10.28 15.96 -0.52
CA ILE A 188 9.33 15.44 0.47
C ILE A 188 10.07 15.00 1.75
N SER A 189 11.21 14.33 1.61
CA SER A 189 12.01 13.86 2.73
C SER A 189 12.59 15.01 3.56
N GLU A 190 13.04 16.08 2.90
CA GLU A 190 13.50 17.31 3.54
C GLU A 190 12.37 17.95 4.36
N ILE A 191 11.22 18.19 3.72
CA ILE A 191 10.04 18.73 4.42
C ILE A 191 9.67 17.85 5.61
N PHE A 192 9.63 16.53 5.42
CA PHE A 192 9.26 15.58 6.48
C PHE A 192 10.22 15.64 7.66
N SER A 193 11.52 15.81 7.42
CA SER A 193 12.54 15.89 8.47
C SER A 193 12.42 17.14 9.35
N GLU A 194 11.81 18.20 8.83
CA GLU A 194 11.62 19.48 9.51
C GLU A 194 10.26 19.60 10.19
N LEU A 195 9.35 18.62 9.97
CA LEU A 195 8.01 18.67 10.56
C LEU A 195 8.05 18.44 12.07
N SER A 196 7.28 19.26 12.80
CA SER A 196 7.03 18.99 14.21
C SER A 196 6.22 17.69 14.37
N PRO A 197 6.64 16.78 15.26
CA PRO A 197 5.85 15.60 15.62
C PRO A 197 4.42 15.93 16.06
N ASP A 198 4.19 17.12 16.63
CA ASP A 198 2.88 17.58 17.11
C ASP A 198 1.83 17.77 15.99
N LEU A 199 2.27 17.71 14.73
CA LEU A 199 1.36 17.69 13.57
C LEU A 199 0.65 16.34 13.41
N PHE A 200 1.17 15.31 14.03
CA PHE A 200 0.69 13.95 13.89
C PHE A 200 0.16 13.41 15.22
N ALA A 201 -0.96 12.72 15.14
CA ALA A 201 -1.49 11.93 16.25
C ALA A 201 -1.05 10.46 16.13
N GLY A 202 -1.31 9.68 17.17
CA GLY A 202 -1.03 8.25 17.20
C GLY A 202 0.45 7.91 17.35
N ASP A 203 0.86 6.81 16.73
CA ASP A 203 2.21 6.25 16.90
C ASP A 203 3.24 6.83 15.91
N TYR A 204 3.27 8.17 15.73
CA TYR A 204 4.14 8.85 14.77
C TYR A 204 5.60 8.38 14.84
N GLU A 205 6.18 8.26 16.02
CA GLU A 205 7.58 7.86 16.20
C GLU A 205 7.87 6.44 15.67
N LYS A 206 6.90 5.54 15.77
CA LYS A 206 7.01 4.19 15.20
C LYS A 206 6.81 4.19 13.69
N ASP A 207 5.95 5.07 13.19
CA ASP A 207 5.49 5.04 11.81
C ASP A 207 6.34 5.92 10.88
N LYS A 208 7.10 6.89 11.43
CA LYS A 208 7.93 7.81 10.62
C LYS A 208 8.96 7.10 9.72
N GLY A 209 9.40 5.92 10.11
CA GLY A 209 10.28 5.08 9.29
C GLY A 209 9.68 4.66 7.94
N LEU A 210 8.36 4.75 7.77
CA LEU A 210 7.67 4.47 6.52
C LEU A 210 8.19 5.31 5.35
N MET A 211 8.39 6.60 5.58
CA MET A 211 8.86 7.53 4.54
C MET A 211 10.27 7.14 4.06
N SER A 212 11.16 6.80 4.98
CA SER A 212 12.52 6.35 4.64
C SER A 212 12.55 5.04 3.85
N LEU A 213 11.62 4.11 4.13
CA LEU A 213 11.50 2.86 3.38
C LEU A 213 11.13 3.13 1.92
N TYR A 214 10.15 4.00 1.67
CA TYR A 214 9.74 4.35 0.31
C TYR A 214 10.79 5.17 -0.41
N SER A 215 11.42 6.13 0.25
CA SER A 215 12.51 6.93 -0.30
C SER A 215 13.65 6.03 -0.79
N THR A 216 14.10 5.08 0.03
CA THR A 216 15.13 4.10 -0.37
C THR A 216 14.77 3.39 -1.68
N VAL A 217 13.52 2.97 -1.83
CA VAL A 217 13.07 2.27 -3.04
C VAL A 217 13.04 3.20 -4.26
N ILE A 218 12.58 4.44 -4.10
CA ILE A 218 12.49 5.44 -5.18
C ILE A 218 13.89 5.81 -5.66
N GLN A 219 14.80 6.15 -4.75
CA GLN A 219 16.19 6.54 -5.07
C GLN A 219 16.93 5.40 -5.77
N LYS A 220 16.80 4.17 -5.28
CA LYS A 220 17.40 2.99 -5.93
C LYS A 220 16.90 2.79 -7.36
N ARG A 221 15.61 3.01 -7.62
CA ARG A 221 15.02 2.88 -8.96
C ARG A 221 15.49 3.96 -9.93
N ALA A 222 15.88 5.12 -9.42
CA ALA A 222 16.46 6.21 -10.19
C ALA A 222 17.99 6.03 -10.42
N GLY A 223 18.61 5.02 -9.80
CA GLY A 223 20.05 4.80 -9.88
C GLY A 223 20.85 5.72 -8.97
N LEU A 224 20.24 6.26 -7.92
CA LEU A 224 20.85 7.22 -6.98
C LEU A 224 21.09 6.61 -5.59
N GLY A 225 20.82 5.32 -5.39
CA GLY A 225 20.96 4.58 -4.13
C GLY A 225 21.90 3.41 -4.21
#